data_39c17f5e2be426b96db8aee833354927
#
_entry.id   39c17f5e2be426b96db8aee833354927
#
_cell.length_a   1.000
_cell.length_b   1.000
_cell.length_c   1.000
_cell.angle_alpha   90.00
_cell.angle_beta   90.00
_cell.angle_gamma   90.00
#
_symmetry.space_group_name_H-M   'P 1'
#
loop_
_entity.id
_entity.type
_entity.pdbx_description
1 polymer ?
#
loop_
_entity_poly.entity_id
_entity_poly.type
_entity_poly.pdbx_seq_one_letter_code
_entity_poly.pdbx_strand_id
1 'polypeptide(L)'
;YTDIMTSPDGQYVLVNEIKKPFSYIVTYSSFPSTDAVYDINGKLVKEIDHKELQEVVPKGFSSTIMGKRNLYWRADKANTLYWVEALDGGDANKPAEYRDALYQVAAPFTASKELLVKVKDRYRSVTWGNDEVAIVRDAWYNTRNESSYLFNPSNPTQEPTRFFSRNSQDSYNNPGGFVTEMNDYGYNVLTINKGKLMLVGEGVSADGILPFV
;
A
#
# COMPACT_ATOMS: atom_id res chain seq x y z
N TYR A 1 -18.73 -12.59 -0.11
CA TYR A 1 -17.32 -12.28 -0.40
C TYR A 1 -17.25 -10.98 -1.15
N THR A 2 -16.28 -10.12 -0.80
CA THR A 2 -16.06 -8.86 -1.52
C THR A 2 -14.78 -8.90 -2.35
N ASP A 3 -13.81 -9.68 -1.92
CA ASP A 3 -12.55 -9.81 -2.64
C ASP A 3 -11.93 -11.18 -2.43
N ILE A 4 -11.32 -11.72 -3.48
CA ILE A 4 -10.61 -13.01 -3.49
C ILE A 4 -9.34 -12.83 -4.29
N MET A 5 -8.19 -13.02 -3.64
CA MET A 5 -6.88 -12.82 -4.26
C MET A 5 -5.98 -14.02 -4.02
N THR A 6 -5.42 -14.58 -5.07
CA THR A 6 -4.42 -15.65 -4.99
C THR A 6 -3.05 -15.08 -4.67
N SER A 7 -2.25 -15.81 -3.87
CA SER A 7 -0.83 -15.47 -3.69
C SER A 7 -0.07 -15.57 -5.02
N PRO A 8 1.05 -14.85 -5.20
CA PRO A 8 1.83 -14.90 -6.44
C PRO A 8 2.28 -16.31 -6.85
N ASP A 9 2.59 -17.19 -5.89
CA ASP A 9 2.93 -18.60 -6.14
C ASP A 9 1.71 -19.53 -6.30
N GLY A 10 0.48 -19.00 -6.16
CA GLY A 10 -0.75 -19.77 -6.28
C GLY A 10 -1.03 -20.76 -5.14
N GLN A 11 -0.25 -20.74 -4.03
CA GLN A 11 -0.41 -21.71 -2.94
C GLN A 11 -1.46 -21.29 -1.90
N TYR A 12 -1.82 -20.02 -1.88
CA TYR A 12 -2.76 -19.45 -0.91
C TYR A 12 -3.78 -18.55 -1.59
N VAL A 13 -4.92 -18.43 -0.93
CA VAL A 13 -6.00 -17.52 -1.35
C VAL A 13 -6.38 -16.64 -0.15
N LEU A 14 -6.27 -15.33 -0.31
CA LEU A 14 -6.80 -14.35 0.64
C LEU A 14 -8.25 -14.09 0.27
N VAL A 15 -9.14 -14.20 1.24
CA VAL A 15 -10.59 -13.99 1.08
C VAL A 15 -11.05 -12.94 2.07
N ASN A 16 -11.69 -11.89 1.56
CA ASN A 16 -12.44 -10.95 2.40
C ASN A 16 -13.92 -11.32 2.40
N GLU A 17 -14.48 -11.50 3.58
CA GLU A 17 -15.88 -11.88 3.77
C GLU A 17 -16.60 -10.88 4.67
N ILE A 18 -17.66 -10.25 4.16
CA ILE A 18 -18.53 -9.38 4.95
C ILE A 18 -19.38 -10.22 5.90
N LYS A 19 -19.51 -9.73 7.14
CA LYS A 19 -20.30 -10.32 8.22
C LYS A 19 -21.47 -9.42 8.63
N LYS A 20 -22.42 -10.00 9.35
CA LYS A 20 -23.46 -9.21 10.07
C LYS A 20 -22.87 -8.62 11.36
N PRO A 21 -23.44 -7.50 11.89
CA PRO A 21 -24.65 -6.82 11.42
C PRO A 21 -24.41 -5.91 10.22
N PHE A 22 -25.42 -5.75 9.35
CA PHE A 22 -25.40 -4.76 8.29
C PHE A 22 -25.97 -3.43 8.79
N SER A 23 -25.56 -2.32 8.19
CA SER A 23 -25.99 -0.97 8.55
C SER A 23 -26.65 -0.28 7.36
N TYR A 24 -27.58 0.62 7.62
CA TYR A 24 -28.20 1.47 6.62
C TYR A 24 -27.59 2.86 6.53
N ILE A 25 -26.66 3.20 7.44
CA ILE A 25 -26.09 4.54 7.55
C ILE A 25 -24.65 4.63 7.04
N VAL A 26 -24.02 3.51 6.75
CA VAL A 26 -22.65 3.45 6.19
C VAL A 26 -22.60 2.52 4.96
N THR A 27 -21.59 2.70 4.15
CA THR A 27 -21.34 1.84 2.97
C THR A 27 -20.85 0.45 3.41
N TYR A 28 -20.98 -0.53 2.53
CA TYR A 28 -20.60 -1.93 2.81
C TYR A 28 -19.10 -2.08 3.19
N SER A 29 -18.25 -1.15 2.75
CA SER A 29 -16.83 -1.13 3.13
C SER A 29 -16.57 -0.88 4.62
N SER A 30 -17.59 -0.40 5.35
CA SER A 30 -17.57 -0.18 6.79
C SER A 30 -18.27 -1.30 7.58
N PHE A 31 -18.78 -2.33 6.90
CA PHE A 31 -19.43 -3.47 7.55
C PHE A 31 -18.39 -4.38 8.20
N PRO A 32 -18.81 -5.17 9.21
CA PRO A 32 -17.94 -6.18 9.77
C PRO A 32 -17.41 -7.09 8.68
N SER A 33 -16.14 -7.40 8.72
CA SER A 33 -15.53 -8.29 7.73
C SER A 33 -14.40 -9.10 8.34
N THR A 34 -14.12 -10.23 7.74
CA THR A 34 -12.98 -11.08 8.09
C THR A 34 -12.11 -11.24 6.86
N ASP A 35 -10.81 -10.99 7.02
CA ASP A 35 -9.79 -11.30 6.03
C ASP A 35 -9.10 -12.61 6.46
N ALA A 36 -9.19 -13.65 5.65
CA ALA A 36 -8.66 -14.98 5.98
C ALA A 36 -7.88 -15.58 4.82
N VAL A 37 -6.80 -16.28 5.13
CA VAL A 37 -5.99 -17.03 4.17
C VAL A 37 -6.37 -18.49 4.21
N TYR A 38 -6.61 -19.05 3.05
CA TYR A 38 -6.86 -20.47 2.81
C TYR A 38 -5.72 -21.05 1.94
N ASP A 39 -5.45 -22.34 2.09
CA ASP A 39 -4.58 -23.05 1.15
C ASP A 39 -5.35 -23.43 -0.14
N ILE A 40 -4.64 -23.97 -1.12
CA ILE A 40 -5.24 -24.39 -2.41
C ILE A 40 -6.30 -25.50 -2.30
N ASN A 41 -6.38 -26.20 -1.15
CA ASN A 41 -7.37 -27.22 -0.87
C ASN A 41 -8.62 -26.63 -0.17
N GLY A 42 -8.63 -25.30 0.08
CA GLY A 42 -9.72 -24.61 0.78
C GLY A 42 -9.69 -24.77 2.30
N LYS A 43 -8.58 -25.23 2.86
CA LYS A 43 -8.40 -25.29 4.32
C LYS A 43 -7.98 -23.93 4.84
N LEU A 44 -8.66 -23.45 5.90
CA LEU A 44 -8.28 -22.22 6.59
C LEU A 44 -6.86 -22.37 7.18
N VAL A 45 -5.97 -21.47 6.80
CA VAL A 45 -4.60 -21.37 7.30
C VAL A 45 -4.54 -20.36 8.43
N LYS A 46 -5.07 -19.16 8.22
CA LYS A 46 -5.02 -18.07 9.18
C LYS A 46 -6.11 -17.02 8.94
N GLU A 47 -6.77 -16.60 10.00
CA GLU A 47 -7.51 -15.34 10.01
C GLU A 47 -6.51 -14.21 10.25
N ILE A 48 -6.43 -13.27 9.28
CA ILE A 48 -5.46 -12.17 9.26
C ILE A 48 -6.03 -10.95 9.97
N ASP A 49 -7.31 -10.66 9.75
CA ASP A 49 -7.98 -9.51 10.33
C ASP A 49 -9.46 -9.77 10.58
N HIS A 50 -9.98 -9.15 11.61
CA HIS A 50 -11.40 -9.10 11.92
C HIS A 50 -11.79 -7.64 12.18
N LYS A 51 -12.71 -7.11 11.38
CA LYS A 51 -13.20 -5.74 11.48
C LYS A 51 -14.61 -5.72 12.02
N GLU A 52 -14.81 -4.91 13.02
CA GLU A 52 -16.14 -4.61 13.52
C GLU A 52 -16.85 -3.57 12.66
N LEU A 53 -18.18 -3.43 12.86
CA LEU A 53 -18.97 -2.40 12.19
C LEU A 53 -18.44 -1.00 12.56
N GLN A 54 -18.12 -0.20 11.54
CA GLN A 54 -17.58 1.15 11.70
C GLN A 54 -18.60 2.21 11.27
N GLU A 55 -19.55 2.55 12.14
CA GLU A 55 -20.55 3.59 11.89
C GLU A 55 -20.01 4.99 12.18
N VAL A 56 -18.95 5.08 12.98
CA VAL A 56 -18.30 6.35 13.33
C VAL A 56 -16.85 6.29 12.87
N VAL A 57 -16.55 7.05 11.84
CA VAL A 57 -15.17 7.20 11.31
C VAL A 57 -14.74 8.66 11.41
N PRO A 58 -13.44 8.95 11.57
CA PRO A 58 -12.94 10.33 11.56
C PRO A 58 -13.31 11.03 10.25
N LYS A 59 -13.70 12.32 10.34
CA LYS A 59 -14.13 13.11 9.18
C LYS A 59 -12.96 13.85 8.55
N GLY A 60 -13.03 14.06 7.25
CA GLY A 60 -12.04 14.82 6.47
C GLY A 60 -11.37 13.98 5.39
N PHE A 61 -10.84 14.66 4.36
CA PHE A 61 -10.32 14.01 3.15
C PHE A 61 -9.09 13.12 3.37
N SER A 62 -8.27 13.42 4.38
CA SER A 62 -7.12 12.59 4.75
C SER A 62 -7.39 11.73 5.99
N SER A 63 -8.65 11.66 6.43
CA SER A 63 -9.06 10.73 7.48
C SER A 63 -9.25 9.32 6.91
N THR A 64 -9.07 8.32 7.75
CA THR A 64 -9.19 6.91 7.35
C THR A 64 -9.67 6.06 8.52
N ILE A 65 -10.01 4.82 8.25
CA ILE A 65 -10.38 3.84 9.26
C ILE A 65 -9.17 3.42 10.10
N MET A 66 -9.42 2.95 11.30
CA MET A 66 -8.42 2.26 12.13
C MET A 66 -8.28 0.78 11.69
N GLY A 67 -7.20 0.15 12.11
CA GLY A 67 -6.90 -1.24 11.78
C GLY A 67 -6.22 -1.41 10.43
N LYS A 68 -6.20 -2.67 9.95
CA LYS A 68 -5.56 -3.01 8.69
C LYS A 68 -6.39 -2.52 7.50
N ARG A 69 -5.74 -1.92 6.55
CA ARG A 69 -6.31 -1.50 5.26
C ARG A 69 -5.30 -1.76 4.14
N ASN A 70 -5.77 -1.81 2.90
CA ASN A 70 -4.91 -2.15 1.76
C ASN A 70 -4.15 -3.46 1.98
N LEU A 71 -4.87 -4.50 2.42
CA LEU A 71 -4.31 -5.83 2.64
C LEU A 71 -4.22 -6.56 1.30
N TYR A 72 -2.98 -6.81 0.83
CA TYR A 72 -2.68 -7.41 -0.46
C TYR A 72 -1.47 -8.33 -0.36
N TRP A 73 -1.25 -9.14 -1.40
CA TRP A 73 -0.01 -9.87 -1.61
C TRP A 73 1.09 -8.95 -2.13
N ARG A 74 2.31 -9.10 -1.62
CA ARG A 74 3.48 -8.45 -2.21
C ARG A 74 3.74 -9.02 -3.59
N ALA A 75 3.87 -8.15 -4.59
CA ALA A 75 4.08 -8.58 -5.98
C ALA A 75 5.45 -9.26 -6.22
N ASP A 76 6.45 -8.92 -5.41
CA ASP A 76 7.83 -9.41 -5.50
C ASP A 76 8.11 -10.66 -4.65
N LYS A 77 7.10 -11.20 -3.94
CA LYS A 77 7.23 -12.35 -3.02
C LYS A 77 6.21 -13.43 -3.35
N ALA A 78 6.60 -14.68 -3.15
CA ALA A 78 5.75 -15.83 -3.39
C ALA A 78 4.43 -15.80 -2.60
N ASN A 79 4.51 -15.51 -1.29
CA ASN A 79 3.38 -15.67 -0.37
C ASN A 79 3.51 -14.79 0.88
N THR A 80 3.80 -13.51 0.67
CA THR A 80 3.89 -12.51 1.74
C THR A 80 2.77 -11.49 1.61
N LEU A 81 1.98 -11.32 2.66
CA LEU A 81 0.96 -10.28 2.78
C LEU A 81 1.59 -8.98 3.27
N TYR A 82 1.04 -7.85 2.82
CA TYR A 82 1.32 -6.53 3.39
C TYR A 82 0.02 -5.75 3.60
N TRP A 83 0.06 -4.79 4.50
CA TRP A 83 -1.06 -3.88 4.78
C TRP A 83 -0.58 -2.57 5.38
N VAL A 84 -1.50 -1.64 5.54
CA VAL A 84 -1.26 -0.32 6.12
C VAL A 84 -2.08 -0.14 7.37
N GLU A 85 -1.50 0.47 8.40
CA GLU A 85 -2.19 0.90 9.61
C GLU A 85 -1.97 2.39 9.85
N ALA A 86 -3.02 3.10 10.29
CA ALA A 86 -2.92 4.50 10.66
C ALA A 86 -2.28 4.65 12.05
N LEU A 87 -1.27 5.52 12.16
CA LEU A 87 -0.56 5.78 13.42
C LEU A 87 -1.18 6.93 14.23
N ASP A 88 -2.05 7.73 13.60
CA ASP A 88 -2.78 8.84 14.21
C ASP A 88 -4.24 8.51 14.58
N GLY A 89 -4.58 7.22 14.61
CA GLY A 89 -5.95 6.76 14.84
C GLY A 89 -6.89 7.03 13.67
N GLY A 90 -6.34 7.29 12.47
CA GLY A 90 -7.11 7.62 11.28
C GLY A 90 -7.65 9.06 11.25
N ASP A 91 -7.40 9.86 12.28
CA ASP A 91 -7.89 11.23 12.40
C ASP A 91 -6.89 12.24 11.84
N ALA A 92 -7.21 12.84 10.70
CA ALA A 92 -6.38 13.83 10.04
C ALA A 92 -6.12 15.10 10.88
N ASN A 93 -6.96 15.37 11.88
CA ASN A 93 -6.81 16.55 12.74
C ASN A 93 -5.82 16.33 13.89
N LYS A 94 -5.47 15.07 14.20
CA LYS A 94 -4.46 14.78 15.21
C LYS A 94 -3.06 15.04 14.67
N PRO A 95 -2.22 15.79 15.38
CA PRO A 95 -0.81 15.92 14.99
C PRO A 95 -0.10 14.56 15.12
N ALA A 96 0.69 14.22 14.11
CA ALA A 96 1.51 13.01 14.10
C ALA A 96 2.75 13.23 13.25
N GLU A 97 3.88 12.68 13.65
CA GLU A 97 5.12 12.71 12.87
C GLU A 97 5.02 11.82 11.64
N TYR A 98 4.43 10.63 11.81
CA TYR A 98 4.10 9.69 10.75
C TYR A 98 2.63 9.36 10.84
N ARG A 99 1.95 9.34 9.70
CA ARG A 99 0.52 9.09 9.62
C ARG A 99 0.18 7.63 9.40
N ASP A 100 1.00 6.93 8.63
CA ASP A 100 0.78 5.55 8.26
C ASP A 100 2.06 4.73 8.38
N ALA A 101 1.88 3.42 8.64
CA ALA A 101 2.95 2.44 8.58
C ALA A 101 2.52 1.24 7.73
N LEU A 102 3.44 0.75 6.91
CA LEU A 102 3.31 -0.51 6.18
C LEU A 102 3.89 -1.64 7.01
N TYR A 103 3.15 -2.74 7.04
CA TYR A 103 3.55 -3.98 7.72
C TYR A 103 3.45 -5.15 6.76
N GLN A 104 4.16 -6.23 7.09
CA GLN A 104 4.09 -7.49 6.36
C GLN A 104 4.02 -8.71 7.28
N VAL A 105 3.60 -9.83 6.71
CA VAL A 105 3.74 -11.16 7.28
C VAL A 105 3.88 -12.19 6.15
N ALA A 106 4.88 -13.06 6.24
CA ALA A 106 5.06 -14.16 5.29
C ALA A 106 4.35 -15.43 5.75
N ALA A 107 4.05 -16.33 4.81
CA ALA A 107 3.59 -17.67 5.16
C ALA A 107 4.56 -18.37 6.13
N PRO A 108 4.05 -19.18 7.07
CA PRO A 108 2.68 -19.62 7.28
C PRO A 108 1.80 -18.63 8.10
N PHE A 109 2.11 -17.34 8.16
CA PHE A 109 1.36 -16.26 8.82
C PHE A 109 1.24 -16.39 10.35
N THR A 110 2.17 -17.08 10.96
CA THR A 110 2.23 -17.31 12.42
C THR A 110 3.16 -16.33 13.13
N ALA A 111 4.07 -15.69 12.40
CA ALA A 111 4.97 -14.68 12.94
C ALA A 111 4.23 -13.38 13.29
N SER A 112 4.82 -12.59 14.16
CA SER A 112 4.37 -11.21 14.41
C SER A 112 4.53 -10.38 13.14
N LYS A 113 3.69 -9.35 13.01
CA LYS A 113 3.83 -8.39 11.91
C LYS A 113 5.20 -7.72 11.95
N GLU A 114 5.79 -7.56 10.79
CA GLU A 114 7.06 -6.84 10.60
C GLU A 114 6.78 -5.46 10.02
N LEU A 115 7.41 -4.43 10.61
CA LEU A 115 7.37 -3.08 10.04
C LEU A 115 8.23 -3.05 8.76
N LEU A 116 7.69 -2.44 7.71
CA LEU A 116 8.42 -2.17 6.47
C LEU A 116 8.91 -0.72 6.40
N VAL A 117 7.99 0.21 6.53
CA VAL A 117 8.26 1.65 6.40
C VAL A 117 7.15 2.46 7.04
N LYS A 118 7.48 3.66 7.53
CA LYS A 118 6.51 4.69 7.96
C LYS A 118 6.51 5.83 6.94
N VAL A 119 5.34 6.42 6.71
CA VAL A 119 5.18 7.58 5.83
C VAL A 119 4.57 8.76 6.57
N LYS A 120 5.00 9.98 6.19
CA LYS A 120 4.62 11.21 6.90
C LYS A 120 3.18 11.62 6.65
N ASP A 121 2.70 11.36 5.45
CA ASP A 121 1.32 11.62 5.02
C ASP A 121 0.52 10.32 4.87
N ARG A 122 -0.70 10.37 4.30
CA ARG A 122 -1.49 9.17 4.04
C ARG A 122 -0.88 8.36 2.92
N TYR A 123 -0.67 7.08 3.17
CA TYR A 123 -0.28 6.10 2.16
C TYR A 123 -1.19 6.16 0.92
N ARG A 124 -0.58 6.08 -0.24
CA ARG A 124 -1.26 6.00 -1.54
C ARG A 124 -1.01 4.70 -2.25
N SER A 125 0.24 4.32 -2.38
CA SER A 125 0.62 3.10 -3.09
C SER A 125 2.03 2.65 -2.70
N VAL A 126 2.32 1.40 -3.00
CA VAL A 126 3.67 0.85 -3.01
C VAL A 126 3.93 0.19 -4.36
N THR A 127 5.12 0.37 -4.90
CA THR A 127 5.61 -0.36 -6.06
C THR A 127 6.82 -1.18 -5.61
N TRP A 128 6.67 -2.47 -5.65
CA TRP A 128 7.71 -3.42 -5.25
C TRP A 128 8.77 -3.54 -6.34
N GLY A 129 10.01 -3.72 -5.96
CA GLY A 129 11.10 -4.09 -6.87
C GLY A 129 11.70 -5.42 -6.48
N ASN A 130 12.33 -5.48 -5.32
CA ASN A 130 12.92 -6.69 -4.75
C ASN A 130 13.09 -6.53 -3.22
N ASP A 131 13.91 -7.39 -2.60
CA ASP A 131 14.17 -7.35 -1.16
C ASP A 131 14.87 -6.10 -0.66
N GLU A 132 15.52 -5.34 -1.54
CA GLU A 132 16.32 -4.17 -1.18
C GLU A 132 15.69 -2.85 -1.64
N VAL A 133 14.78 -2.91 -2.61
CA VAL A 133 14.25 -1.73 -3.30
C VAL A 133 12.75 -1.81 -3.48
N ALA A 134 12.06 -0.84 -2.91
CA ALA A 134 10.65 -0.56 -3.19
C ALA A 134 10.39 0.95 -3.08
N ILE A 135 9.32 1.41 -3.74
CA ILE A 135 8.88 2.81 -3.71
C ILE A 135 7.55 2.87 -2.98
N VAL A 136 7.47 3.68 -1.92
CA VAL A 136 6.20 4.02 -1.28
C VAL A 136 5.83 5.46 -1.58
N ARG A 137 4.55 5.71 -1.80
CA ARG A 137 3.99 7.05 -2.02
C ARG A 137 3.01 7.40 -0.93
N ASP A 138 3.08 8.64 -0.49
CA ASP A 138 2.10 9.26 0.39
C ASP A 138 1.55 10.56 -0.20
N ALA A 139 0.44 11.04 0.35
CA ALA A 139 -0.11 12.33 -0.02
C ALA A 139 -0.99 12.93 1.08
N TRP A 140 -1.05 14.27 1.10
CA TRP A 140 -1.92 15.02 1.99
C TRP A 140 -2.90 15.91 1.21
N TYR A 141 -4.18 15.66 1.42
CA TYR A 141 -5.22 16.30 0.62
C TYR A 141 -5.22 17.83 0.72
N ASN A 142 -5.11 18.38 1.94
CA ASN A 142 -5.26 19.82 2.15
C ASN A 142 -4.14 20.65 1.49
N THR A 143 -2.93 20.13 1.45
CA THR A 143 -1.77 20.78 0.81
C THR A 143 -1.58 20.37 -0.64
N ARG A 144 -2.31 19.33 -1.11
CA ARG A 144 -2.09 18.67 -2.40
C ARG A 144 -0.67 18.11 -2.54
N ASN A 145 0.06 18.01 -1.43
CA ASN A 145 1.39 17.42 -1.46
C ASN A 145 1.33 15.92 -1.73
N GLU A 146 2.20 15.44 -2.58
CA GLU A 146 2.50 14.03 -2.75
C GLU A 146 4.01 13.82 -2.71
N SER A 147 4.45 12.74 -2.08
CA SER A 147 5.86 12.40 -1.99
C SER A 147 6.08 10.93 -2.35
N SER A 148 7.28 10.64 -2.84
CA SER A 148 7.74 9.28 -3.09
C SER A 148 9.03 9.03 -2.35
N TYR A 149 9.11 7.86 -1.75
CA TYR A 149 10.25 7.43 -0.94
C TYR A 149 10.76 6.08 -1.43
N LEU A 150 12.06 6.02 -1.63
CA LEU A 150 12.79 4.76 -1.79
C LEU A 150 13.04 4.17 -0.40
N PHE A 151 12.70 2.90 -0.20
CA PHE A 151 12.96 2.19 1.04
C PHE A 151 13.48 0.78 0.79
N ASN A 152 14.17 0.23 1.78
CA ASN A 152 14.69 -1.13 1.75
C ASN A 152 13.75 -2.05 2.56
N PRO A 153 12.96 -2.95 1.91
CA PRO A 153 12.04 -3.83 2.60
C PRO A 153 12.71 -4.80 3.60
N SER A 154 13.98 -5.13 3.40
CA SER A 154 14.75 -6.03 4.29
C SER A 154 15.44 -5.29 5.43
N ASN A 155 15.44 -3.95 5.43
CA ASN A 155 16.06 -3.15 6.47
C ASN A 155 15.15 -2.00 6.94
N PRO A 156 14.10 -2.30 7.73
CA PRO A 156 13.11 -1.31 8.19
C PRO A 156 13.68 -0.27 9.16
N THR A 157 14.92 -0.44 9.64
CA THR A 157 15.60 0.54 10.47
C THR A 157 16.30 1.64 9.65
N GLN A 158 16.50 1.39 8.36
CA GLN A 158 17.02 2.39 7.44
C GLN A 158 15.92 3.40 7.12
N GLU A 159 16.21 4.69 7.33
CA GLU A 159 15.28 5.76 6.97
C GLU A 159 15.01 5.76 5.46
N PRO A 160 13.74 5.87 5.04
CA PRO A 160 13.41 5.94 3.63
C PRO A 160 13.94 7.24 3.02
N THR A 161 14.50 7.15 1.83
CA THR A 161 14.99 8.31 1.09
C THR A 161 13.89 8.94 0.27
N ARG A 162 13.46 10.15 0.64
CA ARG A 162 12.53 10.92 -0.18
C ARG A 162 13.25 11.44 -1.42
N PHE A 163 12.85 10.97 -2.59
CA PHE A 163 13.48 11.39 -3.83
C PHE A 163 12.68 12.45 -4.58
N PHE A 164 11.36 12.58 -4.36
CA PHE A 164 10.62 13.78 -4.75
C PHE A 164 9.45 14.09 -3.80
N SER A 165 9.04 15.37 -3.81
CA SER A 165 7.83 15.86 -3.20
C SER A 165 7.33 17.04 -4.03
N ARG A 166 6.05 17.06 -4.40
CA ARG A 166 5.45 18.10 -5.24
C ARG A 166 3.99 18.32 -4.88
N ASN A 167 3.43 19.43 -5.37
CA ASN A 167 1.98 19.56 -5.43
C ASN A 167 1.45 18.63 -6.56
N SER A 168 0.47 17.80 -6.26
CA SER A 168 -0.09 16.82 -7.22
C SER A 168 -0.76 17.48 -8.44
N GLN A 169 -1.12 18.76 -8.34
CA GLN A 169 -1.70 19.56 -9.43
C GLN A 169 -0.64 20.27 -10.30
N ASP A 170 0.62 20.21 -9.90
CA ASP A 170 1.74 20.78 -10.64
C ASP A 170 2.24 19.80 -11.70
N SER A 171 1.78 20.00 -12.93
CA SER A 171 2.18 19.17 -14.07
C SER A 171 3.61 19.45 -14.53
N TYR A 172 4.14 20.67 -14.32
CA TYR A 172 5.49 21.03 -14.71
C TYR A 172 6.58 20.28 -13.92
N ASN A 173 6.31 20.01 -12.66
CA ASN A 173 7.23 19.27 -11.80
C ASN A 173 6.85 17.78 -11.65
N ASN A 174 6.11 17.23 -12.63
CA ASN A 174 5.79 15.81 -12.63
C ASN A 174 7.03 14.98 -13.03
N PRO A 175 7.59 14.17 -12.13
CA PRO A 175 8.79 13.36 -12.43
C PRO A 175 8.48 12.14 -13.31
N GLY A 176 7.22 11.95 -13.72
CA GLY A 176 6.80 10.76 -14.44
C GLY A 176 6.50 9.56 -13.53
N GLY A 177 6.42 8.40 -14.15
CA GLY A 177 6.20 7.11 -13.51
C GLY A 177 7.42 6.20 -13.61
N PHE A 178 7.61 5.33 -12.62
CA PHE A 178 8.64 4.31 -12.70
C PHE A 178 8.28 3.27 -13.74
N VAL A 179 9.26 2.87 -14.52
CA VAL A 179 9.14 1.74 -15.44
C VAL A 179 9.06 0.45 -14.62
N THR A 180 8.11 -0.40 -14.99
CA THR A 180 7.92 -1.72 -14.38
C THR A 180 8.02 -2.81 -15.43
N GLU A 181 8.41 -4.00 -15.00
CA GLU A 181 8.44 -5.20 -15.79
C GLU A 181 7.67 -6.32 -15.09
N MET A 182 7.24 -7.30 -15.86
CA MET A 182 6.55 -8.48 -15.34
C MET A 182 7.57 -9.46 -14.78
N ASN A 183 7.39 -9.86 -13.52
CA ASN A 183 8.22 -10.90 -12.89
C ASN A 183 7.71 -12.32 -13.21
N ASP A 184 8.39 -13.34 -12.68
CA ASP A 184 8.04 -14.75 -12.88
C ASP A 184 6.67 -15.15 -12.33
N TYR A 185 6.10 -14.36 -11.44
CA TYR A 185 4.75 -14.53 -10.89
C TYR A 185 3.65 -13.86 -11.73
N GLY A 186 4.02 -13.12 -12.80
CA GLY A 186 3.08 -12.38 -13.62
C GLY A 186 2.64 -11.02 -13.02
N TYR A 187 3.37 -10.50 -12.07
CA TYR A 187 3.11 -9.20 -11.44
C TYR A 187 4.12 -8.15 -11.89
N ASN A 188 3.65 -6.91 -11.99
CA ASN A 188 4.52 -5.79 -12.30
C ASN A 188 5.36 -5.39 -11.07
N VAL A 189 6.68 -5.37 -11.26
CA VAL A 189 7.67 -4.90 -10.30
C VAL A 189 8.55 -3.82 -10.93
N LEU A 190 9.27 -3.04 -10.12
CA LEU A 190 10.20 -2.02 -10.62
C LEU A 190 11.27 -2.66 -11.51
N THR A 191 11.47 -2.10 -12.70
CA THR A 191 12.62 -2.47 -13.54
C THR A 191 13.89 -1.89 -12.94
N ILE A 192 14.80 -2.77 -12.52
CA ILE A 192 16.09 -2.39 -11.93
C ILE A 192 17.21 -2.79 -12.88
N ASN A 193 17.82 -1.81 -13.55
CA ASN A 193 18.92 -2.04 -14.49
C ASN A 193 20.23 -1.50 -13.92
N LYS A 194 21.18 -2.40 -13.61
CA LYS A 194 22.48 -2.04 -13.02
C LYS A 194 22.38 -1.14 -11.80
N GLY A 195 21.42 -1.41 -10.91
CA GLY A 195 21.16 -0.63 -9.70
C GLY A 195 20.48 0.72 -9.94
N LYS A 196 19.94 0.97 -11.14
CA LYS A 196 19.22 2.19 -11.48
C LYS A 196 17.75 1.89 -11.75
N LEU A 197 16.88 2.82 -11.33
CA LEU A 197 15.48 2.86 -11.70
C LEU A 197 15.30 3.82 -12.89
N MET A 198 14.34 3.52 -13.74
CA MET A 198 13.99 4.37 -14.89
C MET A 198 12.66 5.05 -14.63
N LEU A 199 12.58 6.32 -15.02
CA LEU A 199 11.36 7.13 -14.99
C LEU A 199 11.01 7.51 -16.42
N VAL A 200 9.71 7.47 -16.74
CA VAL A 200 9.16 7.95 -18.01
C VAL A 200 8.14 9.02 -17.70
N GLY A 201 8.26 10.18 -18.32
CA GLY A 201 7.37 11.29 -18.09
C GLY A 201 7.00 12.03 -19.37
N GLU A 202 5.89 12.75 -19.31
CA GLU A 202 5.40 13.56 -20.44
C GLU A 202 6.25 14.82 -20.68
N GLY A 203 6.96 15.31 -19.64
CA GLY A 203 7.82 16.47 -19.75
C GLY A 203 7.05 17.74 -20.11
N VAL A 204 5.98 18.03 -19.37
CA VAL A 204 5.19 19.25 -19.56
C VAL A 204 6.05 20.47 -19.26
N SER A 205 6.14 21.41 -20.20
CA SER A 205 6.92 22.64 -20.06
C SER A 205 6.20 23.83 -20.69
N ALA A 206 6.74 25.04 -20.51
CA ALA A 206 6.23 26.26 -21.18
C ALA A 206 6.35 26.20 -22.72
N ASP A 207 7.31 25.40 -23.23
CA ASP A 207 7.57 25.24 -24.66
C ASP A 207 6.80 24.04 -25.28
N GLY A 208 5.99 23.33 -24.45
CA GLY A 208 5.18 22.19 -24.88
C GLY A 208 5.46 20.91 -24.10
N ILE A 209 5.09 19.78 -24.70
CA ILE A 209 5.27 18.45 -24.12
C ILE A 209 6.54 17.82 -24.70
N LEU A 210 7.54 17.61 -23.86
CA LEU A 210 8.85 17.03 -24.20
C LEU A 210 9.07 15.75 -23.41
N PRO A 211 8.56 14.59 -23.89
CA PRO A 211 8.69 13.32 -23.16
C PRO A 211 10.15 12.97 -22.85
N PHE A 212 10.38 12.37 -21.69
CA PHE A 212 11.72 11.99 -21.23
C PHE A 212 11.74 10.58 -20.63
N VAL A 213 12.94 10.01 -20.56
CA VAL A 213 13.29 8.77 -19.88
C VAL A 213 14.45 9.02 -18.93
#